data_867d2eaf621efe25554ef4cae7b2adbb
#
_entry.id   867d2eaf621efe25554ef4cae7b2adbb
#
_cell.length_a   1.000
_cell.length_b   1.000
_cell.length_c   1.000
_cell.angle_alpha   90.00
_cell.angle_beta   90.00
_cell.angle_gamma   90.00
#
_symmetry.space_group_name_H-M   'P 1'
#
loop_
_entity.id
_entity.type
_entity.pdbx_description
1 polymer ?
#
loop_
_entity_poly.entity_id
_entity_poly.type
_entity_poly.pdbx_seq_one_letter_code
_entity_poly.pdbx_strand_id
1 'polypeptide(L)'
;MKCVTPIRLLLLIIILILSAGCTDTSPDSSPSSSGISVEVSAMDTVLASTYLQMSNLNMTVIDFKIKNPTGSPKTVIVESEIPGYTEKSINTVEVPAHGTITAGQTPSLRPSAIPSEMTSAMLHYKVALADGTRIDEQTKPIKIYAKDTMVWSVFDGEEWNDMTPFIAAWVTPHAAEIDPLVRKAADYNPAKSMNGYQCGDSCTDKEWEDDTNAQVKAIFTALKNDYQITYINSPLAYGKENDNNQRVRLPKDSMASKSANCIDGTVLYASAIESIGMNPHVIILPTHAFVCYDTKPDSSGHLSCLETTMTSWSTFEEAVETGNQKYQNEITNGNFKSGNSQDISIANMRKAGILPMQ
;
A
#
# COMPACT_ATOMS: atom_id res chain seq x y z
N MET A 1 -20.19 -21.07 19.33
CA MET A 1 -20.89 -20.05 18.55
C MET A 1 -20.71 -18.71 19.25
N LYS A 2 -19.71 -17.92 18.85
CA LYS A 2 -19.60 -16.50 19.21
C LYS A 2 -19.40 -15.76 17.90
N CYS A 3 -20.33 -14.86 17.58
CA CYS A 3 -20.30 -14.01 16.41
C CYS A 3 -18.95 -13.27 16.34
N VAL A 4 -18.22 -13.54 15.30
CA VAL A 4 -17.13 -12.68 14.84
C VAL A 4 -17.82 -11.48 14.21
N THR A 5 -17.70 -10.34 14.88
CA THR A 5 -18.13 -9.06 14.34
C THR A 5 -17.30 -8.80 13.07
N PRO A 6 -17.90 -8.47 11.93
CA PRO A 6 -17.13 -8.13 10.75
C PRO A 6 -16.29 -6.91 11.08
N ILE A 7 -15.02 -7.00 10.78
CA ILE A 7 -14.11 -5.84 10.73
C ILE A 7 -14.81 -4.82 9.86
N ARG A 8 -15.30 -3.77 10.47
CA ARG A 8 -15.71 -2.58 9.74
C ARG A 8 -14.44 -2.07 9.08
N LEU A 9 -14.31 -2.37 7.80
CA LEU A 9 -13.46 -1.62 6.90
C LEU A 9 -13.91 -0.17 7.09
N LEU A 10 -13.15 0.59 7.87
CA LEU A 10 -13.40 2.00 8.03
C LEU A 10 -13.25 2.58 6.63
N LEU A 11 -14.38 2.97 6.05
CA LEU A 11 -14.35 3.91 4.94
C LEU A 11 -13.59 5.12 5.49
N LEU A 12 -12.36 5.28 5.03
CA LEU A 12 -11.60 6.50 5.23
C LEU A 12 -12.39 7.62 4.55
N ILE A 13 -13.28 8.25 5.30
CA ILE A 13 -13.80 9.56 4.91
C ILE A 13 -12.65 10.51 5.28
N ILE A 14 -11.82 10.82 4.30
CA ILE A 14 -10.88 11.93 4.40
C ILE A 14 -11.73 13.20 4.48
N ILE A 15 -12.01 13.64 5.69
CA ILE A 15 -12.59 14.94 5.96
C ILE A 15 -11.46 15.97 5.93
N LEU A 16 -11.64 16.93 5.11
CA LEU A 16 -10.79 18.07 4.82
C LEU A 16 -10.16 18.72 6.05
N ILE A 17 -8.88 18.92 5.98
CA ILE A 17 -8.08 19.74 6.89
C ILE A 17 -8.48 21.20 6.74
N LEU A 18 -9.06 21.76 7.76
CA LEU A 18 -9.03 23.21 8.01
C LEU A 18 -7.78 23.52 8.82
N SER A 19 -6.69 23.86 8.16
CA SER A 19 -5.53 24.45 8.83
C SER A 19 -5.93 25.83 9.36
N ALA A 20 -6.11 25.93 10.68
CA ALA A 20 -6.05 27.22 11.36
C ALA A 20 -4.59 27.69 11.37
N GLY A 21 -4.13 28.22 10.25
CA GLY A 21 -2.85 28.88 10.09
C GLY A 21 -3.02 30.40 10.19
N CYS A 22 -2.12 31.03 10.86
CA CYS A 22 -2.00 32.46 11.13
C CYS A 22 -2.45 33.35 9.98
N THR A 23 -3.18 34.41 10.34
CA THR A 23 -3.54 35.52 9.47
C THR A 23 -2.31 36.23 8.95
N ASP A 24 -1.82 35.84 7.78
CA ASP A 24 -1.09 36.73 6.89
C ASP A 24 -2.08 37.26 5.88
N THR A 25 -2.40 38.52 6.03
CA THR A 25 -3.18 39.33 5.10
C THR A 25 -2.42 39.39 3.77
N SER A 26 -2.77 38.53 2.84
CA SER A 26 -2.40 38.69 1.42
C SER A 26 -3.48 39.49 0.72
N PRO A 27 -3.10 40.46 -0.12
CA PRO A 27 -4.05 41.38 -0.74
C PRO A 27 -4.72 40.74 -1.97
N ASP A 28 -5.99 41.11 -2.15
CA ASP A 28 -6.78 41.07 -3.38
C ASP A 28 -7.13 39.71 -4.00
N SER A 29 -8.12 39.05 -3.43
CA SER A 29 -9.05 38.30 -4.28
C SER A 29 -10.15 39.26 -4.78
N SER A 30 -9.97 39.82 -5.96
CA SER A 30 -11.07 40.49 -6.68
C SER A 30 -12.25 39.52 -6.78
N PRO A 31 -13.50 39.92 -6.46
CA PRO A 31 -14.65 39.05 -6.63
C PRO A 31 -14.73 38.64 -8.10
N SER A 32 -14.68 37.34 -8.40
CA SER A 32 -14.82 36.84 -9.75
C SER A 32 -16.17 37.29 -10.30
N SER A 33 -16.19 37.84 -11.51
CA SER A 33 -17.41 38.29 -12.21
C SER A 33 -18.43 37.16 -12.44
N SER A 34 -18.06 35.92 -12.14
CA SER A 34 -18.87 34.70 -12.30
C SER A 34 -19.88 34.44 -11.20
N GLY A 35 -19.70 35.04 -10.01
CA GLY A 35 -20.49 34.74 -8.81
C GLY A 35 -20.25 33.35 -8.22
N ILE A 36 -19.41 32.51 -8.85
CA ILE A 36 -19.03 31.17 -8.36
C ILE A 36 -17.87 31.30 -7.37
N SER A 37 -17.92 30.57 -6.26
CA SER A 37 -16.79 30.44 -5.34
C SER A 37 -16.27 29.00 -5.31
N VAL A 38 -14.96 28.86 -5.16
CA VAL A 38 -14.27 27.57 -5.11
C VAL A 38 -13.36 27.54 -3.87
N GLU A 39 -13.48 26.45 -3.12
CA GLU A 39 -12.55 26.10 -2.05
C GLU A 39 -11.77 24.88 -2.52
N VAL A 40 -10.42 24.94 -2.49
CA VAL A 40 -9.55 23.87 -3.01
C VAL A 40 -8.74 23.28 -1.88
N SER A 41 -8.93 21.97 -1.68
CA SER A 41 -8.12 21.13 -0.82
C SER A 41 -7.24 20.24 -1.67
N ALA A 42 -5.97 20.11 -1.33
CA ALA A 42 -5.03 19.23 -2.03
C ALA A 42 -4.07 18.57 -1.05
N MET A 43 -3.67 17.34 -1.35
CA MET A 43 -2.58 16.69 -0.64
C MET A 43 -1.29 17.48 -0.83
N ASP A 44 -0.44 17.49 0.19
CA ASP A 44 0.91 18.04 0.13
C ASP A 44 1.96 17.00 -0.27
N THR A 45 1.54 15.73 -0.34
CA THR A 45 2.41 14.58 -0.58
C THR A 45 1.73 13.54 -1.46
N VAL A 46 2.43 13.06 -2.48
CA VAL A 46 2.05 11.92 -3.32
C VAL A 46 2.86 10.71 -2.91
N LEU A 47 2.16 9.65 -2.52
CA LEU A 47 2.75 8.35 -2.22
C LEU A 47 2.73 7.51 -3.51
N ALA A 48 3.84 7.53 -4.28
CA ALA A 48 3.90 6.86 -5.57
C ALA A 48 3.62 5.35 -5.49
N SER A 49 4.00 4.72 -4.36
CA SER A 49 3.75 3.31 -4.06
C SER A 49 2.27 2.93 -3.97
N THR A 50 1.44 3.84 -3.47
CA THR A 50 0.01 3.60 -3.26
C THR A 50 -0.88 4.35 -4.23
N TYR A 51 -0.29 5.15 -5.13
CA TYR A 51 -1.02 6.05 -6.02
C TYR A 51 -2.05 5.33 -6.91
N LEU A 52 -1.67 4.15 -7.43
CA LEU A 52 -2.57 3.32 -8.24
C LEU A 52 -3.78 2.82 -7.45
N GLN A 53 -3.65 2.69 -6.14
CA GLN A 53 -4.70 2.22 -5.25
C GLN A 53 -5.69 3.34 -4.89
N MET A 54 -5.25 4.60 -4.93
CA MET A 54 -6.08 5.76 -4.56
C MET A 54 -7.37 5.81 -5.37
N SER A 55 -7.27 5.61 -6.69
CA SER A 55 -8.44 5.58 -7.57
C SER A 55 -9.43 4.46 -7.19
N ASN A 56 -8.93 3.26 -6.88
CA ASN A 56 -9.75 2.12 -6.48
C ASN A 56 -10.45 2.34 -5.12
N LEU A 57 -9.84 3.16 -4.27
CA LEU A 57 -10.34 3.48 -2.92
C LEU A 57 -11.12 4.80 -2.89
N ASN A 58 -11.40 5.41 -4.04
CA ASN A 58 -12.04 6.72 -4.17
C ASN A 58 -11.30 7.84 -3.40
N MET A 59 -9.99 7.74 -3.26
CA MET A 59 -9.15 8.79 -2.70
C MET A 59 -8.75 9.78 -3.80
N THR A 60 -8.67 11.05 -3.46
CA THR A 60 -8.33 12.13 -4.38
C THR A 60 -7.05 12.85 -3.97
N VAL A 61 -6.31 13.36 -4.95
CA VAL A 61 -5.13 14.22 -4.71
C VAL A 61 -5.54 15.67 -4.52
N ILE A 62 -6.64 16.07 -5.17
CA ILE A 62 -7.17 17.44 -5.09
C ILE A 62 -8.69 17.39 -5.19
N ASP A 63 -9.34 18.16 -4.32
CA ASP A 63 -10.78 18.34 -4.27
C ASP A 63 -11.14 19.80 -4.48
N PHE A 64 -12.16 20.02 -5.31
CA PHE A 64 -12.74 21.31 -5.64
C PHE A 64 -14.16 21.37 -5.07
N LYS A 65 -14.38 22.10 -3.98
CA LYS A 65 -15.71 22.38 -3.47
C LYS A 65 -16.24 23.67 -4.10
N ILE A 66 -17.17 23.49 -5.01
CA ILE A 66 -17.67 24.56 -5.90
C ILE A 66 -19.07 24.96 -5.46
N LYS A 67 -19.27 26.25 -5.15
CA LYS A 67 -20.55 26.80 -4.73
C LYS A 67 -21.08 27.77 -5.79
N ASN A 68 -22.32 27.55 -6.22
CA ASN A 68 -23.06 28.39 -7.15
C ASN A 68 -24.19 29.14 -6.42
N PRO A 69 -24.01 30.40 -6.04
CA PRO A 69 -25.06 31.19 -5.39
C PRO A 69 -26.09 31.75 -6.38
N THR A 70 -25.91 31.57 -7.67
CA THR A 70 -26.80 32.13 -8.70
C THR A 70 -28.07 31.31 -8.89
N GLY A 71 -29.12 31.92 -9.46
CA GLY A 71 -30.41 31.27 -9.69
C GLY A 71 -30.46 30.35 -10.91
N SER A 72 -29.33 30.07 -11.59
CA SER A 72 -29.25 29.17 -12.74
C SER A 72 -28.08 28.18 -12.57
N PRO A 73 -28.21 26.93 -13.06
CA PRO A 73 -27.10 26.00 -13.10
C PRO A 73 -25.89 26.57 -13.85
N LYS A 74 -24.70 26.18 -13.48
CA LYS A 74 -23.44 26.59 -14.10
C LYS A 74 -22.59 25.37 -14.43
N THR A 75 -22.04 25.33 -15.61
CA THR A 75 -21.05 24.33 -16.03
C THR A 75 -19.66 24.85 -15.72
N VAL A 76 -18.92 24.07 -14.92
CA VAL A 76 -17.56 24.39 -14.47
C VAL A 76 -16.61 23.29 -14.96
N ILE A 77 -15.44 23.71 -15.44
CA ILE A 77 -14.34 22.83 -15.82
C ILE A 77 -13.27 22.94 -14.75
N VAL A 78 -12.85 21.81 -14.18
CA VAL A 78 -11.73 21.70 -13.25
C VAL A 78 -10.61 20.91 -13.91
N GLU A 79 -9.39 21.43 -13.82
CA GLU A 79 -8.19 20.81 -14.36
C GLU A 79 -7.14 20.72 -13.27
N SER A 80 -6.38 19.61 -13.24
CA SER A 80 -5.20 19.50 -12.40
C SER A 80 -4.13 18.62 -13.03
N GLU A 81 -2.86 18.91 -12.71
CA GLU A 81 -1.69 18.11 -13.09
C GLU A 81 -0.52 18.38 -12.16
N ILE A 82 0.40 17.43 -12.09
CA ILE A 82 1.75 17.64 -11.55
C ILE A 82 2.69 17.56 -12.77
N PRO A 83 3.11 18.71 -13.33
CA PRO A 83 3.89 18.74 -14.57
C PRO A 83 5.14 17.86 -14.50
N GLY A 84 5.32 17.03 -15.51
CA GLY A 84 6.42 16.06 -15.57
C GLY A 84 6.14 14.71 -14.89
N TYR A 85 5.15 14.63 -14.00
CA TYR A 85 4.85 13.42 -13.22
C TYR A 85 3.50 12.79 -13.53
N THR A 86 2.49 13.60 -13.86
CA THR A 86 1.15 13.09 -14.17
C THR A 86 0.67 13.52 -15.54
N GLU A 87 -0.35 12.84 -16.05
CA GLU A 87 -1.20 13.37 -17.09
C GLU A 87 -2.11 14.45 -16.52
N LYS A 88 -2.61 15.33 -17.37
CA LYS A 88 -3.61 16.33 -16.99
C LYS A 88 -4.97 15.65 -16.78
N SER A 89 -5.59 15.88 -15.63
CA SER A 89 -6.98 15.50 -15.36
C SER A 89 -7.91 16.66 -15.66
N ILE A 90 -9.01 16.39 -16.36
CA ILE A 90 -10.02 17.40 -16.72
C ILE A 90 -11.40 16.82 -16.46
N ASN A 91 -12.20 17.50 -15.62
CA ASN A 91 -13.59 17.17 -15.40
C ASN A 91 -14.49 18.36 -15.70
N THR A 92 -15.61 18.08 -16.35
CA THR A 92 -16.70 19.06 -16.54
C THR A 92 -17.83 18.68 -15.62
N VAL A 93 -18.26 19.60 -14.77
CA VAL A 93 -19.29 19.38 -13.76
C VAL A 93 -20.38 20.45 -13.85
N GLU A 94 -21.62 20.05 -13.62
CA GLU A 94 -22.74 20.98 -13.51
C GLU A 94 -22.99 21.27 -12.03
N VAL A 95 -22.93 22.54 -11.65
CA VAL A 95 -23.22 23.05 -10.31
C VAL A 95 -24.65 23.59 -10.30
N PRO A 96 -25.60 22.96 -9.58
CA PRO A 96 -26.99 23.39 -9.54
C PRO A 96 -27.15 24.84 -9.06
N ALA A 97 -28.25 25.48 -9.45
CA ALA A 97 -28.63 26.79 -8.90
C ALA A 97 -28.69 26.72 -7.37
N HIS A 98 -28.07 27.68 -6.70
CA HIS A 98 -27.95 27.75 -5.23
C HIS A 98 -27.31 26.50 -4.60
N GLY A 99 -26.61 25.68 -5.40
CA GLY A 99 -26.02 24.40 -5.00
C GLY A 99 -24.53 24.47 -4.69
N THR A 100 -24.06 23.39 -4.11
CA THR A 100 -22.62 23.12 -3.88
C THR A 100 -22.33 21.70 -4.29
N ILE A 101 -21.22 21.46 -5.00
CA ILE A 101 -20.70 20.14 -5.33
C ILE A 101 -19.24 20.05 -4.95
N THR A 102 -18.74 18.83 -4.77
CA THR A 102 -17.31 18.53 -4.66
C THR A 102 -16.89 17.69 -5.87
N ALA A 103 -15.84 18.12 -6.55
CA ALA A 103 -15.23 17.39 -7.65
C ALA A 103 -13.80 17.00 -7.25
N GLY A 104 -13.56 15.70 -7.12
CA GLY A 104 -12.24 15.17 -6.81
C GLY A 104 -11.47 14.75 -8.04
N GLN A 105 -10.14 14.89 -8.02
CA GLN A 105 -9.25 14.42 -9.08
C GLN A 105 -8.02 13.68 -8.52
N THR A 106 -7.64 12.64 -9.25
CA THR A 106 -6.37 11.90 -9.07
C THR A 106 -5.72 11.80 -10.45
N PRO A 107 -4.93 12.82 -10.87
CA PRO A 107 -4.27 12.84 -12.18
C PRO A 107 -3.41 11.60 -12.39
N SER A 108 -3.55 10.90 -13.51
CA SER A 108 -2.84 9.64 -13.76
C SER A 108 -1.33 9.82 -13.69
N LEU A 109 -0.68 9.07 -12.80
CA LEU A 109 0.77 9.08 -12.63
C LEU A 109 1.45 8.41 -13.83
N ARG A 110 2.50 9.03 -14.37
CA ARG A 110 3.35 8.46 -15.42
C ARG A 110 4.35 7.48 -14.80
N PRO A 111 4.29 6.18 -15.10
CA PRO A 111 5.19 5.20 -14.48
C PRO A 111 6.68 5.52 -14.66
N SER A 112 7.06 6.05 -15.83
CA SER A 112 8.44 6.44 -16.14
C SER A 112 8.93 7.69 -15.41
N ALA A 113 8.03 8.46 -14.80
CA ALA A 113 8.35 9.69 -14.09
C ALA A 113 8.43 9.52 -12.57
N ILE A 114 8.16 8.30 -12.06
CA ILE A 114 8.22 8.04 -10.61
C ILE A 114 9.67 8.17 -10.15
N PRO A 115 9.97 9.05 -9.18
CA PRO A 115 11.34 9.28 -8.74
C PRO A 115 11.88 8.10 -7.93
N SER A 116 13.23 7.92 -7.98
CA SER A 116 13.94 6.97 -7.11
C SER A 116 14.21 7.51 -5.71
N GLU A 117 14.08 8.82 -5.51
CA GLU A 117 14.21 9.52 -4.24
C GLU A 117 13.06 10.51 -4.06
N MET A 118 12.76 10.90 -2.81
CA MET A 118 11.76 11.93 -2.56
C MET A 118 12.12 13.21 -3.32
N THR A 119 11.15 13.74 -4.06
CA THR A 119 11.34 14.91 -4.92
C THR A 119 10.26 15.94 -4.67
N SER A 120 10.63 17.23 -4.68
CA SER A 120 9.68 18.33 -4.67
C SER A 120 9.15 18.57 -6.08
N ALA A 121 7.84 18.79 -6.18
CA ALA A 121 7.14 19.10 -7.43
C ALA A 121 6.10 20.20 -7.18
N MET A 122 5.37 20.57 -8.23
CA MET A 122 4.32 21.59 -8.17
C MET A 122 3.03 20.99 -8.70
N LEU A 123 1.96 21.03 -7.92
CA LEU A 123 0.61 20.72 -8.37
C LEU A 123 0.00 21.98 -8.96
N HIS A 124 -0.30 21.95 -10.23
CA HIS A 124 -1.00 23.03 -10.93
C HIS A 124 -2.47 22.67 -11.07
N TYR A 125 -3.37 23.63 -10.80
CA TYR A 125 -4.79 23.46 -11.04
C TYR A 125 -5.41 24.73 -11.63
N LYS A 126 -6.54 24.53 -12.34
CA LYS A 126 -7.34 25.60 -12.92
C LYS A 126 -8.82 25.26 -12.80
N VAL A 127 -9.63 26.28 -12.49
CA VAL A 127 -11.09 26.22 -12.45
C VAL A 127 -11.64 27.33 -13.32
N ALA A 128 -12.50 26.98 -14.28
CA ALA A 128 -13.10 27.95 -15.20
C ALA A 128 -14.57 27.59 -15.49
N LEU A 129 -15.37 28.56 -15.92
CA LEU A 129 -16.66 28.30 -16.52
C LEU A 129 -16.48 27.70 -17.92
N ALA A 130 -17.53 27.06 -18.44
CA ALA A 130 -17.53 26.50 -19.82
C ALA A 130 -17.29 27.52 -20.92
N ASP A 131 -17.57 28.79 -20.67
CA ASP A 131 -17.29 29.88 -21.60
C ASP A 131 -15.83 30.38 -21.57
N GLY A 132 -14.99 29.74 -20.74
CA GLY A 132 -13.58 30.07 -20.55
C GLY A 132 -13.29 31.11 -19.45
N THR A 133 -14.32 31.67 -18.82
CA THR A 133 -14.14 32.61 -17.69
C THR A 133 -13.42 31.92 -16.56
N ARG A 134 -12.19 32.38 -16.23
CA ARG A 134 -11.38 31.84 -15.12
C ARG A 134 -11.98 32.19 -13.78
N ILE A 135 -12.11 31.20 -12.90
CA ILE A 135 -12.59 31.35 -11.54
C ILE A 135 -11.39 31.33 -10.58
N ASP A 136 -10.53 30.31 -10.69
CA ASP A 136 -9.32 30.17 -9.90
C ASP A 136 -8.24 29.44 -10.70
N GLU A 137 -6.97 29.77 -10.45
CA GLU A 137 -5.83 29.08 -11.04
C GLU A 137 -4.61 29.30 -10.15
N GLN A 138 -4.04 28.20 -9.62
CA GLN A 138 -2.92 28.30 -8.72
C GLN A 138 -1.96 27.12 -8.93
N THR A 139 -0.79 27.27 -8.30
CA THR A 139 0.24 26.25 -8.23
C THR A 139 0.64 26.07 -6.77
N LYS A 140 0.57 24.83 -6.27
CA LYS A 140 0.88 24.47 -4.89
C LYS A 140 2.11 23.56 -4.83
N PRO A 141 3.03 23.75 -3.88
CA PRO A 141 4.13 22.78 -3.69
C PRO A 141 3.57 21.44 -3.25
N ILE A 142 4.16 20.37 -3.76
CA ILE A 142 3.82 18.98 -3.42
C ILE A 142 5.10 18.16 -3.37
N LYS A 143 5.17 17.15 -2.52
CA LYS A 143 6.26 16.17 -2.46
C LYS A 143 5.82 14.88 -3.13
N ILE A 144 6.73 14.24 -3.85
CA ILE A 144 6.51 12.91 -4.42
C ILE A 144 7.53 11.97 -3.78
N TYR A 145 7.04 10.97 -3.06
CA TYR A 145 7.89 9.92 -2.49
C TYR A 145 8.33 8.93 -3.56
N ALA A 146 9.49 8.31 -3.34
CA ALA A 146 9.99 7.24 -4.18
C ALA A 146 9.00 6.05 -4.20
N LYS A 147 9.02 5.27 -5.29
CA LYS A 147 8.16 4.11 -5.49
C LYS A 147 8.27 3.06 -4.36
N ASP A 148 9.47 2.91 -3.81
CA ASP A 148 9.78 1.94 -2.75
C ASP A 148 9.61 2.51 -1.33
N THR A 149 9.03 3.70 -1.19
CA THR A 149 8.77 4.30 0.12
C THR A 149 7.41 3.86 0.65
N MET A 150 7.41 3.09 1.73
CA MET A 150 6.23 2.79 2.54
C MET A 150 6.06 3.89 3.59
N VAL A 151 4.87 4.46 3.67
CA VAL A 151 4.46 5.37 4.73
C VAL A 151 3.50 4.63 5.64
N TRP A 152 3.85 4.53 6.92
CA TRP A 152 3.10 3.70 7.89
C TRP A 152 1.87 4.40 8.44
N SER A 153 1.89 5.72 8.54
CA SER A 153 0.74 6.50 8.96
C SER A 153 0.76 7.90 8.36
N VAL A 154 -0.42 8.47 8.15
CA VAL A 154 -0.62 9.84 7.63
C VAL A 154 -1.54 10.59 8.57
N PHE A 155 -1.14 11.82 8.97
CA PHE A 155 -1.99 12.71 9.74
C PHE A 155 -2.88 13.52 8.79
N ASP A 156 -4.19 13.48 8.98
CA ASP A 156 -5.16 14.20 8.12
C ASP A 156 -5.56 15.58 8.66
N GLY A 157 -4.95 15.99 9.77
CA GLY A 157 -5.24 17.24 10.49
C GLY A 157 -6.08 17.04 11.75
N GLU A 158 -6.72 15.88 11.91
CA GLU A 158 -7.52 15.52 13.07
C GLU A 158 -6.97 14.25 13.74
N GLU A 159 -6.66 13.22 12.96
CA GLU A 159 -6.17 11.93 13.46
C GLU A 159 -5.06 11.32 12.60
N TRP A 160 -4.36 10.34 13.18
CA TRP A 160 -3.39 9.52 12.45
C TRP A 160 -4.10 8.34 11.79
N ASN A 161 -4.04 8.29 10.47
CA ASN A 161 -4.57 7.19 9.67
C ASN A 161 -3.49 6.12 9.46
N ASP A 162 -3.82 4.88 9.77
CA ASP A 162 -2.95 3.73 9.59
C ASP A 162 -2.86 3.33 8.10
N MET A 163 -1.65 3.39 7.55
CA MET A 163 -1.36 3.01 6.18
C MET A 163 -0.72 1.62 6.06
N THR A 164 -0.51 0.91 7.18
CA THR A 164 0.12 -0.42 7.20
C THR A 164 -0.49 -1.42 6.22
N PRO A 165 -1.82 -1.47 6.00
CA PRO A 165 -2.42 -2.36 5.01
C PRO A 165 -1.88 -2.21 3.59
N PHE A 166 -1.38 -1.03 3.24
CA PHE A 166 -0.81 -0.77 1.91
C PHE A 166 0.51 -1.51 1.65
N ILE A 167 1.15 -2.10 2.67
CA ILE A 167 2.30 -2.99 2.46
C ILE A 167 1.97 -4.13 1.48
N ALA A 168 0.71 -4.51 1.38
CA ALA A 168 0.25 -5.51 0.42
C ALA A 168 0.54 -5.13 -1.04
N ALA A 169 0.74 -3.84 -1.36
CA ALA A 169 1.13 -3.41 -2.70
C ALA A 169 2.56 -3.86 -3.08
N TRP A 170 3.46 -4.05 -2.11
CA TRP A 170 4.82 -4.57 -2.34
C TRP A 170 4.87 -6.08 -2.57
N VAL A 171 3.82 -6.79 -2.24
CA VAL A 171 3.68 -8.21 -2.55
C VAL A 171 3.30 -8.33 -4.03
N THR A 172 4.26 -8.72 -4.88
CA THR A 172 4.17 -8.69 -6.35
C THR A 172 4.34 -10.10 -6.92
N PRO A 173 3.30 -10.96 -6.86
CA PRO A 173 3.39 -12.38 -7.22
C PRO A 173 3.71 -12.63 -8.70
N HIS A 174 3.45 -11.66 -9.56
CA HIS A 174 3.69 -11.75 -11.01
C HIS A 174 4.93 -10.95 -11.46
N ALA A 175 5.80 -10.53 -10.52
CA ALA A 175 7.09 -9.96 -10.90
C ALA A 175 7.94 -10.97 -11.65
N ALA A 176 8.66 -10.53 -12.68
CA ALA A 176 9.41 -11.41 -13.60
C ALA A 176 10.43 -12.31 -12.88
N GLU A 177 10.89 -11.94 -11.70
CA GLU A 177 11.85 -12.70 -10.89
C GLU A 177 11.19 -13.81 -10.05
N ILE A 178 9.88 -13.74 -9.83
CA ILE A 178 9.16 -14.71 -8.99
C ILE A 178 8.96 -16.03 -9.72
N ASP A 179 8.58 -16.03 -10.99
CA ASP A 179 8.40 -17.27 -11.77
C ASP A 179 9.68 -18.13 -11.81
N PRO A 180 10.89 -17.59 -12.12
CA PRO A 180 12.13 -18.34 -12.05
C PRO A 180 12.45 -18.85 -10.63
N LEU A 181 12.15 -18.08 -9.59
CA LEU A 181 12.33 -18.51 -8.20
C LEU A 181 11.46 -19.72 -7.89
N VAL A 182 10.16 -19.64 -8.18
CA VAL A 182 9.21 -20.75 -7.95
C VAL A 182 9.55 -21.97 -8.79
N ARG A 183 9.94 -21.77 -10.07
CA ARG A 183 10.43 -22.85 -10.93
C ARG A 183 11.65 -23.54 -10.32
N LYS A 184 12.57 -22.77 -9.74
CA LYS A 184 13.75 -23.32 -9.07
C LYS A 184 13.39 -24.00 -7.75
N ALA A 185 12.47 -23.45 -6.98
CA ALA A 185 11.96 -24.05 -5.75
C ALA A 185 11.36 -25.45 -6.00
N ALA A 186 10.67 -25.67 -7.12
CA ALA A 186 10.12 -26.97 -7.46
C ALA A 186 11.17 -28.08 -7.50
N ASP A 187 12.44 -27.77 -7.80
CA ASP A 187 13.53 -28.76 -7.78
C ASP A 187 13.82 -29.28 -6.36
N TYR A 188 13.48 -28.50 -5.33
CA TYR A 188 13.66 -28.84 -3.92
C TYR A 188 12.41 -29.47 -3.29
N ASN A 189 11.22 -29.26 -3.86
CA ASN A 189 10.01 -29.88 -3.37
C ASN A 189 10.04 -31.39 -3.67
N PRO A 190 9.76 -32.28 -2.70
CA PRO A 190 9.66 -33.73 -2.95
C PRO A 190 8.71 -34.09 -4.10
N ALA A 191 7.58 -33.36 -4.24
CA ALA A 191 6.61 -33.54 -5.32
C ALA A 191 7.08 -33.02 -6.68
N LYS A 192 8.24 -32.33 -6.77
CA LYS A 192 8.77 -31.68 -7.98
C LYS A 192 7.81 -30.69 -8.63
N SER A 193 6.92 -30.13 -7.84
CA SER A 193 5.88 -29.19 -8.26
C SER A 193 5.63 -28.15 -7.17
N MET A 194 5.01 -27.02 -7.54
CA MET A 194 4.58 -25.95 -6.66
C MET A 194 3.12 -25.67 -7.00
N ASN A 195 2.20 -26.25 -6.24
CA ASN A 195 0.78 -26.32 -6.64
C ASN A 195 -0.14 -25.53 -5.73
N GLY A 196 0.38 -24.89 -4.67
CA GLY A 196 -0.45 -24.30 -3.63
C GLY A 196 -1.23 -25.36 -2.85
N TYR A 197 -2.52 -25.14 -2.65
CA TYR A 197 -3.41 -26.00 -1.87
C TYR A 197 -3.93 -27.18 -2.72
N GLN A 198 -3.23 -28.29 -2.77
CA GLN A 198 -3.58 -29.46 -3.59
C GLN A 198 -3.78 -30.76 -2.78
N CYS A 199 -3.76 -30.68 -1.44
CA CYS A 199 -3.86 -31.89 -0.62
C CYS A 199 -5.21 -32.62 -0.73
N GLY A 200 -6.28 -31.95 -1.13
CA GLY A 200 -7.61 -32.53 -1.31
C GLY A 200 -8.46 -32.60 -0.02
N ASP A 201 -9.76 -32.83 -0.20
CA ASP A 201 -10.76 -32.71 0.88
C ASP A 201 -10.63 -33.76 2.00
N SER A 202 -9.92 -34.85 1.74
CA SER A 202 -9.71 -35.94 2.70
C SER A 202 -8.49 -35.75 3.61
N CYS A 203 -7.66 -34.72 3.35
CA CYS A 203 -6.47 -34.48 4.13
C CYS A 203 -6.80 -33.98 5.53
N THR A 204 -6.07 -34.51 6.50
CA THR A 204 -6.04 -34.02 7.88
C THR A 204 -5.34 -32.63 7.95
N ASP A 205 -5.55 -31.89 9.03
CA ASP A 205 -4.87 -30.61 9.25
C ASP A 205 -3.35 -30.75 9.17
N LYS A 206 -2.82 -31.85 9.68
CA LYS A 206 -1.37 -32.14 9.62
C LYS A 206 -0.86 -32.38 8.20
N GLU A 207 -1.62 -33.08 7.38
CA GLU A 207 -1.23 -33.33 5.98
C GLU A 207 -1.27 -32.04 5.17
N TRP A 208 -2.26 -31.18 5.41
CA TRP A 208 -2.30 -29.83 4.83
C TRP A 208 -1.08 -29.00 5.22
N GLU A 209 -0.75 -28.98 6.51
CA GLU A 209 0.42 -28.28 7.04
C GLU A 209 1.72 -28.81 6.45
N ASP A 210 1.87 -30.15 6.36
CA ASP A 210 3.08 -30.78 5.80
C ASP A 210 3.25 -30.46 4.33
N ASP A 211 2.16 -30.48 3.52
CA ASP A 211 2.20 -30.14 2.09
C ASP A 211 2.57 -28.67 1.86
N THR A 212 1.93 -27.74 2.58
CA THR A 212 2.20 -26.31 2.44
C THR A 212 3.60 -25.96 2.94
N ASN A 213 4.02 -26.52 4.08
CA ASN A 213 5.37 -26.34 4.61
C ASN A 213 6.44 -26.88 3.68
N ALA A 214 6.20 -28.00 2.96
CA ALA A 214 7.14 -28.54 1.98
C ALA A 214 7.36 -27.55 0.81
N GLN A 215 6.31 -26.87 0.35
CA GLN A 215 6.41 -25.87 -0.72
C GLN A 215 7.13 -24.61 -0.23
N VAL A 216 6.82 -24.09 0.96
CA VAL A 216 7.52 -22.92 1.51
C VAL A 216 8.98 -23.24 1.85
N LYS A 217 9.27 -24.47 2.33
CA LYS A 217 10.64 -24.97 2.51
C LYS A 217 11.42 -25.00 1.20
N ALA A 218 10.78 -25.37 0.10
CA ALA A 218 11.38 -25.36 -1.22
C ALA A 218 11.75 -23.92 -1.66
N ILE A 219 10.86 -22.94 -1.43
CA ILE A 219 11.16 -21.52 -1.66
C ILE A 219 12.34 -21.05 -0.78
N PHE A 220 12.32 -21.36 0.51
CA PHE A 220 13.40 -21.04 1.44
C PHE A 220 14.75 -21.62 0.95
N THR A 221 14.74 -22.86 0.52
CA THR A 221 15.95 -23.56 0.06
C THR A 221 16.50 -22.93 -1.23
N ALA A 222 15.63 -22.58 -2.18
CA ALA A 222 16.04 -21.89 -3.40
C ALA A 222 16.62 -20.50 -3.09
N LEU A 223 15.96 -19.70 -2.25
CA LEU A 223 16.45 -18.38 -1.85
C LEU A 223 17.80 -18.45 -1.15
N LYS A 224 17.99 -19.46 -0.29
CA LYS A 224 19.24 -19.71 0.41
C LYS A 224 20.37 -20.16 -0.51
N ASN A 225 20.15 -21.21 -1.31
CA ASN A 225 21.21 -21.92 -2.02
C ASN A 225 21.49 -21.34 -3.41
N ASP A 226 20.45 -21.02 -4.16
CA ASP A 226 20.58 -20.58 -5.56
C ASP A 226 20.67 -19.06 -5.66
N TYR A 227 19.79 -18.36 -4.95
CA TYR A 227 19.76 -16.88 -4.98
C TYR A 227 20.66 -16.25 -3.92
N GLN A 228 21.09 -17.01 -2.90
CA GLN A 228 22.03 -16.58 -1.86
C GLN A 228 21.60 -15.29 -1.14
N ILE A 229 20.31 -15.18 -0.87
CA ILE A 229 19.76 -14.01 -0.16
C ILE A 229 20.33 -13.95 1.24
N THR A 230 21.02 -12.85 1.54
CA THR A 230 21.64 -12.59 2.84
C THR A 230 20.87 -11.50 3.58
N TYR A 231 20.67 -11.70 4.89
CA TYR A 231 20.08 -10.66 5.74
C TYR A 231 21.05 -9.50 5.92
N ILE A 232 20.60 -8.31 5.58
CA ILE A 232 21.34 -7.06 5.81
C ILE A 232 20.39 -6.05 6.46
N ASN A 233 20.66 -5.72 7.71
CA ASN A 233 19.97 -4.62 8.38
C ASN A 233 20.47 -3.30 7.82
N SER A 234 19.70 -2.70 6.91
CA SER A 234 20.02 -1.38 6.37
C SER A 234 19.64 -0.31 7.38
N PRO A 235 20.55 0.63 7.73
CA PRO A 235 20.19 1.77 8.58
C PRO A 235 19.10 2.68 7.98
N LEU A 236 18.83 2.55 6.68
CA LEU A 236 17.72 3.23 6.00
C LEU A 236 16.38 2.48 6.16
N ALA A 237 16.40 1.26 6.73
CA ALA A 237 15.19 0.47 6.96
C ALA A 237 14.33 1.02 8.11
N TYR A 238 14.93 1.77 9.00
CA TYR A 238 14.26 2.45 10.10
C TYR A 238 14.55 3.93 9.92
N GLY A 239 13.56 4.73 9.52
CA GLY A 239 13.66 6.18 9.45
C GLY A 239 14.19 6.76 10.77
N LYS A 240 14.49 8.05 10.79
CA LYS A 240 14.76 8.74 12.06
C LYS A 240 13.54 8.55 12.97
N GLU A 241 13.74 8.59 14.28
CA GLU A 241 12.74 8.37 15.34
C GLU A 241 11.36 9.06 15.14
N ASN A 242 11.25 9.99 14.19
CA ASN A 242 10.03 10.74 13.86
C ASN A 242 9.58 10.55 12.39
N ASP A 243 10.21 9.67 11.62
CA ASP A 243 9.82 9.43 10.24
C ASP A 243 8.83 8.26 10.16
N ASN A 244 7.57 8.54 9.86
CA ASN A 244 6.53 7.53 9.62
C ASN A 244 6.71 6.80 8.28
N ASN A 245 7.93 6.77 7.73
CA ASN A 245 8.20 6.16 6.43
C ASN A 245 9.45 5.27 6.47
N GLN A 246 9.49 4.32 5.55
CA GLN A 246 10.58 3.37 5.41
C GLN A 246 10.73 2.97 3.94
N ARG A 247 11.96 2.83 3.47
CA ARG A 247 12.20 2.18 2.17
C ARG A 247 12.01 0.68 2.30
N VAL A 248 11.16 0.12 1.45
CA VAL A 248 10.90 -1.32 1.34
C VAL A 248 11.22 -1.74 -0.08
N ARG A 249 12.19 -2.63 -0.26
CA ARG A 249 12.58 -3.14 -1.56
C ARG A 249 11.49 -4.04 -2.14
N LEU A 250 11.24 -3.86 -3.43
CA LEU A 250 10.45 -4.84 -4.16
C LEU A 250 11.21 -6.18 -4.27
N PRO A 251 10.50 -7.31 -4.44
CA PRO A 251 11.13 -8.62 -4.61
C PRO A 251 12.27 -8.64 -5.63
N LYS A 252 12.07 -7.98 -6.79
CA LYS A 252 13.09 -7.86 -7.85
C LYS A 252 14.40 -7.22 -7.35
N ASP A 253 14.29 -6.17 -6.52
CA ASP A 253 15.44 -5.42 -6.03
C ASP A 253 16.19 -6.21 -4.95
N SER A 254 15.47 -6.94 -4.09
CA SER A 254 16.02 -7.86 -3.10
C SER A 254 16.77 -9.01 -3.77
N MET A 255 16.21 -9.60 -4.84
CA MET A 255 16.84 -10.67 -5.60
C MET A 255 18.06 -10.16 -6.38
N ALA A 256 17.99 -9.00 -7.00
CA ALA A 256 19.11 -8.40 -7.74
C ALA A 256 20.28 -8.05 -6.81
N SER A 257 20.01 -7.54 -5.62
CA SER A 257 21.04 -7.21 -4.61
C SER A 257 21.50 -8.42 -3.79
N LYS A 258 20.83 -9.57 -3.91
CA LYS A 258 21.05 -10.77 -3.09
C LYS A 258 20.98 -10.49 -1.59
N SER A 259 20.17 -9.54 -1.19
CA SER A 259 20.05 -9.13 0.19
C SER A 259 18.67 -8.58 0.51
N ALA A 260 18.24 -8.82 1.74
CA ALA A 260 16.96 -8.33 2.25
C ALA A 260 17.07 -8.00 3.74
N ASN A 261 16.37 -6.99 4.20
CA ASN A 261 16.09 -6.80 5.63
C ASN A 261 14.83 -7.60 6.03
N CYS A 262 14.30 -7.38 7.23
CA CYS A 262 13.13 -8.13 7.71
C CYS A 262 11.90 -7.92 6.82
N ILE A 263 11.55 -6.68 6.48
CA ILE A 263 10.36 -6.39 5.66
C ILE A 263 10.57 -6.72 4.18
N ASP A 264 11.78 -6.47 3.63
CA ASP A 264 12.12 -6.85 2.26
C ASP A 264 12.00 -8.36 2.05
N GLY A 265 12.55 -9.15 2.99
CA GLY A 265 12.41 -10.61 2.99
C GLY A 265 10.96 -11.04 3.12
N THR A 266 10.20 -10.41 3.99
CA THR A 266 8.78 -10.71 4.20
C THR A 266 7.97 -10.54 2.90
N VAL A 267 8.10 -9.41 2.20
CA VAL A 267 7.36 -9.20 0.94
C VAL A 267 7.87 -10.08 -0.21
N LEU A 268 9.15 -10.45 -0.22
CA LEU A 268 9.71 -11.41 -1.18
C LEU A 268 9.08 -12.81 -0.99
N TYR A 269 9.07 -13.33 0.24
CA TYR A 269 8.42 -14.61 0.54
C TYR A 269 6.93 -14.57 0.29
N ALA A 270 6.25 -13.52 0.73
CA ALA A 270 4.81 -13.34 0.49
C ALA A 270 4.48 -13.36 -1.01
N SER A 271 5.32 -12.72 -1.84
CA SER A 271 5.15 -12.74 -3.30
C SER A 271 5.29 -14.13 -3.90
N ALA A 272 6.31 -14.89 -3.47
CA ALA A 272 6.50 -16.26 -3.94
C ALA A 272 5.37 -17.20 -3.46
N ILE A 273 4.88 -17.02 -2.24
CA ILE A 273 3.77 -17.81 -1.68
C ILE A 273 2.45 -17.49 -2.39
N GLU A 274 2.15 -16.18 -2.63
CA GLU A 274 0.96 -15.78 -3.37
C GLU A 274 0.99 -16.29 -4.82
N SER A 275 2.16 -16.31 -5.46
CA SER A 275 2.30 -16.72 -6.86
C SER A 275 1.94 -18.18 -7.12
N ILE A 276 2.03 -19.04 -6.11
CA ILE A 276 1.60 -20.45 -6.18
C ILE A 276 0.18 -20.69 -5.70
N GLY A 277 -0.58 -19.60 -5.49
CA GLY A 277 -1.99 -19.68 -5.07
C GLY A 277 -2.21 -19.95 -3.59
N MET A 278 -1.20 -19.76 -2.74
CA MET A 278 -1.33 -19.80 -1.29
C MET A 278 -1.63 -18.40 -0.73
N ASN A 279 -2.14 -18.33 0.50
CA ASN A 279 -2.51 -17.08 1.16
C ASN A 279 -1.41 -16.64 2.14
N PRO A 280 -0.53 -15.71 1.79
CA PRO A 280 0.45 -15.17 2.72
C PRO A 280 -0.15 -14.06 3.59
N HIS A 281 0.47 -13.88 4.76
CA HIS A 281 0.25 -12.80 5.69
C HIS A 281 1.56 -12.06 5.93
N VAL A 282 1.55 -10.75 5.87
CA VAL A 282 2.65 -9.89 6.29
C VAL A 282 2.41 -9.50 7.74
N ILE A 283 3.29 -9.98 8.62
CA ILE A 283 3.21 -9.67 10.05
C ILE A 283 4.13 -8.49 10.34
N ILE A 284 3.55 -7.42 10.88
CA ILE A 284 4.25 -6.19 11.24
C ILE A 284 4.26 -6.05 12.75
N LEU A 285 5.44 -6.00 13.33
CA LEU A 285 5.72 -5.67 14.73
C LEU A 285 6.32 -4.27 14.82
N PRO A 286 6.38 -3.63 15.99
CA PRO A 286 6.95 -2.28 16.13
C PRO A 286 8.38 -2.11 15.55
N THR A 287 9.18 -3.17 15.58
CA THR A 287 10.59 -3.13 15.13
C THR A 287 10.99 -4.26 14.20
N HIS A 288 10.00 -5.05 13.71
CA HIS A 288 10.30 -6.25 12.97
C HIS A 288 9.15 -6.63 12.01
N ALA A 289 9.46 -7.47 11.02
CA ALA A 289 8.46 -8.08 10.16
C ALA A 289 8.87 -9.51 9.79
N PHE A 290 7.88 -10.38 9.59
CA PHE A 290 8.05 -11.75 9.11
C PHE A 290 6.80 -12.22 8.36
N VAL A 291 6.88 -13.34 7.65
CA VAL A 291 5.77 -13.87 6.88
C VAL A 291 5.08 -15.01 7.62
N CYS A 292 3.75 -15.04 7.59
CA CYS A 292 2.97 -16.24 7.87
C CYS A 292 2.20 -16.64 6.61
N TYR A 293 1.61 -17.81 6.59
CA TYR A 293 0.76 -18.29 5.52
C TYR A 293 -0.29 -19.25 6.06
N ASP A 294 -1.47 -19.21 5.44
CA ASP A 294 -2.50 -20.21 5.73
C ASP A 294 -2.00 -21.59 5.32
N THR A 295 -2.17 -22.58 6.19
CA THR A 295 -1.86 -23.97 5.85
C THR A 295 -3.00 -24.67 5.12
N LYS A 296 -4.14 -23.97 4.96
CA LYS A 296 -5.34 -24.42 4.25
C LYS A 296 -5.97 -23.28 3.43
N PRO A 297 -6.73 -23.61 2.37
CA PRO A 297 -7.34 -22.60 1.50
C PRO A 297 -8.49 -21.80 2.15
N ASP A 298 -9.05 -22.27 3.24
CA ASP A 298 -10.27 -21.74 3.88
C ASP A 298 -10.00 -20.59 4.86
N SER A 299 -8.75 -20.18 5.03
CA SER A 299 -8.34 -19.15 6.00
C SER A 299 -8.87 -19.42 7.42
N SER A 300 -8.90 -20.68 7.83
CA SER A 300 -9.47 -21.15 9.11
C SER A 300 -8.66 -20.77 10.34
N GLY A 301 -7.63 -19.93 10.19
CA GLY A 301 -6.74 -19.50 11.27
C GLY A 301 -5.63 -20.52 11.59
N HIS A 302 -5.44 -21.53 10.74
CA HIS A 302 -4.29 -22.44 10.80
C HIS A 302 -3.13 -21.80 10.06
N LEU A 303 -2.29 -21.07 10.79
CA LEU A 303 -1.12 -20.38 10.23
C LEU A 303 0.17 -21.11 10.56
N SER A 304 1.09 -21.15 9.60
CA SER A 304 2.50 -21.41 9.81
C SER A 304 3.28 -20.13 9.50
N CYS A 305 4.25 -19.79 10.35
CA CYS A 305 4.99 -18.54 10.28
C CYS A 305 6.48 -18.80 10.09
N LEU A 306 7.14 -17.99 9.27
CA LEU A 306 8.54 -18.12 8.91
C LEU A 306 9.32 -16.84 9.24
N GLU A 307 10.38 -16.96 10.05
CA GLU A 307 11.33 -15.89 10.30
C GLU A 307 12.27 -15.72 9.11
N THR A 308 11.99 -14.73 8.26
CA THR A 308 12.67 -14.56 6.97
C THR A 308 14.13 -14.12 7.09
N THR A 309 14.50 -13.48 8.22
CA THR A 309 15.88 -13.03 8.46
C THR A 309 16.86 -14.19 8.70
N MET A 310 16.33 -15.41 8.92
CA MET A 310 17.11 -16.63 9.12
C MET A 310 17.46 -17.38 7.83
N THR A 311 17.02 -16.90 6.66
CA THR A 311 17.19 -17.59 5.38
C THR A 311 18.63 -18.01 5.07
N SER A 312 19.61 -17.15 5.32
CA SER A 312 21.00 -17.42 4.90
C SER A 312 21.76 -18.36 5.84
N TRP A 313 21.38 -18.47 7.11
CA TRP A 313 22.24 -19.09 8.13
C TRP A 313 21.58 -20.21 8.95
N SER A 314 20.27 -20.37 8.90
CA SER A 314 19.54 -21.36 9.71
C SER A 314 18.92 -22.46 8.84
N THR A 315 18.26 -23.42 9.46
CA THR A 315 17.37 -24.38 8.80
C THR A 315 15.97 -23.80 8.65
N PHE A 316 15.19 -24.37 7.77
CA PHE A 316 13.78 -23.98 7.58
C PHE A 316 12.97 -24.23 8.85
N GLU A 317 13.21 -25.38 9.48
CA GLU A 317 12.51 -25.81 10.71
C GLU A 317 12.75 -24.84 11.87
N GLU A 318 13.99 -24.41 12.08
CA GLU A 318 14.32 -23.40 13.10
C GLU A 318 13.70 -22.04 12.78
N ALA A 319 13.66 -21.66 11.51
CA ALA A 319 13.04 -20.41 11.06
C ALA A 319 11.51 -20.44 11.25
N VAL A 320 10.85 -21.57 11.00
CA VAL A 320 9.43 -21.77 11.27
C VAL A 320 9.14 -21.79 12.77
N GLU A 321 9.91 -22.51 13.57
CA GLU A 321 9.76 -22.51 15.03
C GLU A 321 9.85 -21.10 15.59
N THR A 322 10.86 -20.33 15.14
CA THR A 322 11.06 -18.94 15.56
C THR A 322 9.89 -18.04 15.13
N GLY A 323 9.43 -18.16 13.89
CA GLY A 323 8.30 -17.40 13.38
C GLY A 323 7.01 -17.68 14.16
N ASN A 324 6.69 -18.95 14.35
CA ASN A 324 5.53 -19.39 15.11
C ASN A 324 5.58 -18.90 16.57
N GLN A 325 6.74 -18.99 17.21
CA GLN A 325 6.90 -18.50 18.58
C GLN A 325 6.68 -16.97 18.67
N LYS A 326 7.23 -16.21 17.75
CA LYS A 326 7.00 -14.75 17.70
C LYS A 326 5.51 -14.44 17.54
N TYR A 327 4.82 -15.09 16.61
CA TYR A 327 3.39 -14.88 16.36
C TYR A 327 2.56 -15.20 17.62
N GLN A 328 2.82 -16.34 18.29
CA GLN A 328 2.13 -16.71 19.53
C GLN A 328 2.40 -15.73 20.68
N ASN A 329 3.60 -15.17 20.76
CA ASN A 329 3.93 -14.14 21.75
C ASN A 329 3.09 -12.88 21.53
N GLU A 330 2.90 -12.44 20.26
CA GLU A 330 2.06 -11.29 19.94
C GLU A 330 0.59 -11.53 20.31
N ILE A 331 0.06 -12.74 20.07
CA ILE A 331 -1.28 -13.14 20.55
C ILE A 331 -1.37 -13.08 22.05
N THR A 332 -0.43 -13.71 22.76
CA THR A 332 -0.41 -13.83 24.23
C THR A 332 -0.32 -12.46 24.91
N ASN A 333 0.49 -11.56 24.33
CA ASN A 333 0.67 -10.20 24.84
C ASN A 333 -0.49 -9.26 24.43
N GLY A 334 -1.41 -9.71 23.59
CA GLY A 334 -2.55 -8.92 23.12
C GLY A 334 -2.16 -7.81 22.13
N ASN A 335 -0.98 -7.88 21.51
CA ASN A 335 -0.45 -6.83 20.65
C ASN A 335 -1.25 -6.67 19.36
N PHE A 336 -1.73 -7.75 18.74
CA PHE A 336 -2.66 -7.67 17.61
C PHE A 336 -4.00 -7.02 17.99
N LYS A 337 -4.47 -7.27 19.20
CA LYS A 337 -5.74 -6.70 19.71
C LYS A 337 -5.61 -5.22 20.03
N SER A 338 -4.44 -4.79 20.51
CA SER A 338 -4.16 -3.38 20.84
C SER A 338 -3.76 -2.54 19.60
N GLY A 339 -3.47 -3.18 18.47
CA GLY A 339 -2.95 -2.51 17.27
C GLY A 339 -1.44 -2.23 17.31
N ASN A 340 -0.73 -2.68 18.36
CA ASN A 340 0.75 -2.57 18.43
C ASN A 340 1.45 -3.44 17.39
N SER A 341 0.82 -4.53 17.00
CA SER A 341 1.28 -5.42 15.93
C SER A 341 0.11 -5.70 14.99
N GLN A 342 0.40 -5.97 13.72
CA GLN A 342 -0.62 -6.18 12.72
C GLN A 342 -0.38 -7.47 11.94
N ASP A 343 -1.47 -8.17 11.64
CA ASP A 343 -1.53 -9.33 10.75
C ASP A 343 -2.27 -8.92 9.47
N ILE A 344 -1.51 -8.71 8.41
CA ILE A 344 -2.00 -8.24 7.12
C ILE A 344 -2.18 -9.41 6.16
N SER A 345 -3.39 -9.98 6.13
CA SER A 345 -3.76 -11.02 5.16
C SER A 345 -3.77 -10.45 3.74
N ILE A 346 -2.88 -10.92 2.89
CA ILE A 346 -2.78 -10.44 1.50
C ILE A 346 -4.07 -10.74 0.72
N ALA A 347 -4.66 -11.90 0.91
CA ALA A 347 -5.93 -12.24 0.27
C ALA A 347 -7.06 -11.25 0.63
N ASN A 348 -7.12 -10.80 1.89
CA ASN A 348 -8.10 -9.80 2.32
C ASN A 348 -7.79 -8.42 1.72
N MET A 349 -6.52 -8.05 1.62
CA MET A 349 -6.11 -6.79 1.00
C MET A 349 -6.44 -6.76 -0.50
N ARG A 350 -6.29 -7.88 -1.22
CA ARG A 350 -6.71 -8.00 -2.63
C ARG A 350 -8.23 -7.79 -2.78
N LYS A 351 -9.02 -8.39 -1.90
CA LYS A 351 -10.49 -8.20 -1.86
C LYS A 351 -10.87 -6.74 -1.54
N ALA A 352 -10.05 -6.05 -0.74
CA ALA A 352 -10.24 -4.63 -0.42
C ALA A 352 -9.78 -3.69 -1.55
N GLY A 353 -9.19 -4.20 -2.65
CA GLY A 353 -8.77 -3.40 -3.81
C GLY A 353 -7.31 -2.94 -3.76
N ILE A 354 -6.51 -3.40 -2.79
CA ILE A 354 -5.07 -3.12 -2.76
C ILE A 354 -4.35 -4.12 -3.66
N LEU A 355 -3.97 -3.66 -4.85
CA LEU A 355 -3.34 -4.47 -5.89
C LEU A 355 -1.81 -4.38 -5.82
N PRO A 356 -1.08 -5.39 -6.38
CA PRO A 356 0.37 -5.32 -6.49
C PRO A 356 0.86 -4.08 -7.24
N MET A 357 1.98 -3.50 -6.82
CA MET A 357 2.70 -2.51 -7.62
C MET A 357 3.22 -3.15 -8.91
N GLN A 358 3.22 -2.37 -10.00
CA GLN A 358 3.75 -2.76 -11.31
C GLN A 358 5.20 -2.30 -11.49
#